data_c5be2d9542fbe42adc5caf2958ac73f8
#
_entry.id   c5be2d9542fbe42adc5caf2958ac73f8
#
_cell.length_a   1.000
_cell.length_b   1.000
_cell.length_c   1.000
_cell.angle_alpha   90.00
_cell.angle_beta   90.00
_cell.angle_gamma   90.00
#
_symmetry.space_group_name_H-M   'P 1'
#
loop_
_entity.id
_entity.type
_entity.pdbx_description
1 polymer ?
#
loop_
_entity_poly.entity_id
_entity_poly.type
_entity_poly.pdbx_seq_one_letter_code
_entity_poly.pdbx_strand_id
1 'polypeptide(L)'
;MLVEDRSVSIVVPIYKTPQYLPQCIESVLAQTYTHWQLILVDDGSPDECGEIADRYAQQHSAIQHSAIQHDAIRVIHKPNGGLSSARNAGLEAAEGEYVMFLDSDDFLEKDFLEKTIGAAVKDNLDMVVTPTRNVSSRGEFIEDLKRDEYWRTFDGKEQLIRYNVTPRIYRTEFLRENGLRFSEGELMEDVVFCLAANMLTHRWRLLDYSGYCYRLNPEGIVGSFKKSGIPDNRIPYRGLREAVRLVKGKNGRRDDRILEYCTVRILVTILFVFCRKSDIKTVRHMCSYTRKLLEEYFPDFVHNPYFDVRGEENVPRFQSLAVWLFKILYRTRLLTPFAIVYTRL
;
A
#
# COMPACT_ATOMS: atom_id res chain seq x y z
N MET A 1 27.23 -10.62 8.96
CA MET A 1 26.74 -9.39 9.59
C MET A 1 25.61 -9.79 10.51
N LEU A 2 25.66 -9.36 11.75
CA LEU A 2 24.62 -9.67 12.74
C LEU A 2 23.34 -8.89 12.41
N VAL A 3 22.17 -9.41 12.78
CA VAL A 3 20.86 -8.74 12.62
C VAL A 3 20.88 -7.39 13.33
N GLU A 4 21.61 -7.30 14.43
CA GLU A 4 21.76 -6.14 15.33
C GLU A 4 22.43 -4.93 14.68
N ASP A 5 23.07 -5.08 13.51
CA ASP A 5 23.76 -3.97 12.81
C ASP A 5 22.88 -3.25 11.77
N ARG A 6 21.62 -3.69 11.58
CA ARG A 6 20.75 -3.15 10.52
C ARG A 6 19.78 -2.11 11.06
N SER A 7 19.64 -1.01 10.38
CA SER A 7 18.74 0.05 10.81
C SER A 7 17.44 0.05 10.01
N VAL A 8 16.34 0.47 10.64
CA VAL A 8 15.04 0.65 9.99
C VAL A 8 14.50 2.06 10.23
N SER A 9 14.07 2.73 9.17
CA SER A 9 13.34 4.00 9.26
C SER A 9 11.83 3.71 9.26
N ILE A 10 11.13 4.20 10.29
CA ILE A 10 9.67 4.10 10.42
C ILE A 10 9.10 5.47 10.06
N VAL A 11 8.39 5.55 8.93
CA VAL A 11 7.77 6.77 8.44
C VAL A 11 6.31 6.81 8.88
N VAL A 12 5.94 7.82 9.67
CA VAL A 12 4.57 8.03 10.15
C VAL A 12 4.02 9.32 9.53
N PRO A 13 3.15 9.22 8.50
CA PRO A 13 2.42 10.37 7.99
C PRO A 13 1.32 10.77 8.96
N ILE A 14 1.27 12.06 9.32
CA ILE A 14 0.37 12.57 10.37
C ILE A 14 -0.56 13.62 9.76
N TYR A 15 -1.87 13.42 9.93
CA TYR A 15 -2.88 14.42 9.62
C TYR A 15 -4.20 14.14 10.35
N LYS A 16 -4.58 15.01 11.32
CA LYS A 16 -5.85 14.94 12.04
C LYS A 16 -6.11 13.63 12.81
N THR A 17 -5.10 13.15 13.51
CA THR A 17 -5.17 11.89 14.30
C THR A 17 -4.71 12.08 15.76
N PRO A 18 -4.98 13.20 16.45
CA PRO A 18 -4.37 13.48 17.75
C PRO A 18 -4.70 12.43 18.81
N GLN A 19 -5.89 11.82 18.73
CA GLN A 19 -6.33 10.80 19.68
C GLN A 19 -5.60 9.44 19.52
N TYR A 20 -5.00 9.17 18.37
CA TYR A 20 -4.31 7.89 18.08
C TYR A 20 -2.80 8.02 18.06
N LEU A 21 -2.29 9.19 17.68
CA LEU A 21 -0.86 9.46 17.48
C LEU A 21 0.01 9.09 18.70
N PRO A 22 -0.38 9.34 19.96
CA PRO A 22 0.41 8.88 21.10
C PRO A 22 0.60 7.37 21.12
N GLN A 23 -0.45 6.57 20.95
CA GLN A 23 -0.34 5.10 20.92
C GLN A 23 0.53 4.61 19.74
N CYS A 24 0.43 5.24 18.59
CA CYS A 24 1.27 4.95 17.43
C CYS A 24 2.76 5.12 17.78
N ILE A 25 3.14 6.28 18.32
CA ILE A 25 4.53 6.59 18.70
C ILE A 25 5.01 5.65 19.82
N GLU A 26 4.22 5.46 20.86
CA GLU A 26 4.57 4.59 21.99
C GLU A 26 4.78 3.13 21.57
N SER A 27 4.05 2.66 20.57
CA SER A 27 4.23 1.31 20.01
C SER A 27 5.59 1.12 19.33
N VAL A 28 6.15 2.19 18.76
CA VAL A 28 7.50 2.19 18.19
C VAL A 28 8.55 2.26 19.31
N LEU A 29 8.35 3.11 20.31
CA LEU A 29 9.23 3.22 21.47
C LEU A 29 9.33 1.91 22.27
N ALA A 30 8.27 1.11 22.27
CA ALA A 30 8.18 -0.17 22.98
C ALA A 30 8.74 -1.35 22.19
N GLN A 31 9.30 -1.16 20.99
CA GLN A 31 9.84 -2.25 20.19
C GLN A 31 11.05 -2.92 20.87
N THR A 32 11.11 -4.26 20.81
CA THR A 32 12.25 -5.04 21.31
C THR A 32 13.51 -4.84 20.46
N TYR A 33 13.32 -4.55 19.18
CA TYR A 33 14.40 -4.18 18.27
C TYR A 33 14.71 -2.68 18.40
N THR A 34 15.96 -2.32 18.70
CA THR A 34 16.32 -0.94 19.08
C THR A 34 16.99 -0.11 17.98
N HIS A 35 17.42 -0.69 16.86
CA HIS A 35 18.10 0.03 15.78
C HIS A 35 17.11 0.63 14.77
N TRP A 36 16.32 1.60 15.21
CA TRP A 36 15.31 2.26 14.39
C TRP A 36 15.45 3.79 14.45
N GLN A 37 14.93 4.45 13.40
CA GLN A 37 14.67 5.88 13.30
C GLN A 37 13.18 6.08 13.09
N LEU A 38 12.55 6.93 13.89
CA LEU A 38 11.15 7.32 13.74
C LEU A 38 11.06 8.67 13.06
N ILE A 39 10.42 8.74 11.90
CA ILE A 39 10.23 9.94 11.10
C ILE A 39 8.75 10.31 11.15
N LEU A 40 8.41 11.31 11.95
CA LEU A 40 7.08 11.86 12.11
C LEU A 40 6.89 12.98 11.08
N VAL A 41 6.00 12.77 10.11
CA VAL A 41 5.76 13.75 9.04
C VAL A 41 4.40 14.39 9.24
N ASP A 42 4.36 15.56 9.86
CA ASP A 42 3.14 16.36 10.01
C ASP A 42 2.82 17.07 8.69
N ASP A 43 1.76 16.61 8.04
CA ASP A 43 1.28 17.12 6.75
C ASP A 43 0.37 18.36 6.93
N GLY A 44 0.80 19.29 7.76
CA GLY A 44 0.08 20.53 8.05
C GLY A 44 -1.23 20.29 8.78
N SER A 45 -1.19 19.48 9.84
CA SER A 45 -2.36 19.24 10.71
C SER A 45 -2.84 20.53 11.34
N PRO A 46 -4.14 20.85 11.29
CA PRO A 46 -4.69 22.06 11.91
C PRO A 46 -4.99 21.90 13.41
N ASP A 47 -4.72 20.72 13.96
CA ASP A 47 -4.94 20.33 15.35
C ASP A 47 -3.61 20.16 16.10
N GLU A 48 -3.65 19.57 17.29
CA GLU A 48 -2.49 19.39 18.18
C GLU A 48 -1.48 18.30 17.73
N CYS A 49 -1.68 17.67 16.56
CA CYS A 49 -0.78 16.60 16.07
C CYS A 49 0.67 17.04 15.98
N GLY A 50 0.94 18.24 15.44
CA GLY A 50 2.30 18.78 15.33
C GLY A 50 2.95 18.97 16.70
N GLU A 51 2.21 19.54 17.67
CA GLU A 51 2.69 19.74 19.04
C GLU A 51 2.94 18.40 19.76
N ILE A 52 2.11 17.38 19.50
CA ILE A 52 2.32 16.03 20.03
C ILE A 52 3.63 15.46 19.48
N ALA A 53 3.87 15.54 18.16
CA ALA A 53 5.09 15.03 17.52
C ALA A 53 6.34 15.70 18.09
N ASP A 54 6.33 17.03 18.21
CA ASP A 54 7.46 17.80 18.76
C ASP A 54 7.75 17.46 20.22
N ARG A 55 6.71 17.29 21.02
CA ARG A 55 6.85 16.91 22.45
C ARG A 55 7.53 15.54 22.58
N TYR A 56 7.12 14.53 21.78
CA TYR A 56 7.79 13.22 21.79
C TYR A 56 9.23 13.30 21.32
N ALA A 57 9.55 14.04 20.27
CA ALA A 57 10.91 14.23 19.81
C ALA A 57 11.79 14.90 20.88
N GLN A 58 11.28 15.94 21.54
CA GLN A 58 11.99 16.65 22.60
C GLN A 58 12.23 15.74 23.84
N GLN A 59 11.21 15.00 24.28
CA GLN A 59 11.30 14.10 25.43
C GLN A 59 12.28 12.94 25.21
N HIS A 60 12.44 12.51 23.97
CA HIS A 60 13.26 11.39 23.59
C HIS A 60 14.54 11.77 22.83
N SER A 61 14.95 13.04 22.86
CA SER A 61 16.18 13.55 22.20
C SER A 61 17.48 12.88 22.69
N ALA A 62 17.46 12.29 23.89
CA ALA A 62 18.63 11.55 24.43
C ALA A 62 18.72 10.10 23.93
N ILE A 63 17.73 9.58 23.21
CA ILE A 63 17.80 8.24 22.61
C ILE A 63 18.71 8.31 21.40
N GLN A 64 19.94 7.81 21.56
CA GLN A 64 20.88 7.64 20.46
C GLN A 64 21.03 6.16 20.17
N HIS A 65 20.72 5.78 18.94
CA HIS A 65 20.96 4.43 18.43
C HIS A 65 22.31 4.40 17.69
N SER A 66 23.16 3.45 18.03
CA SER A 66 24.53 3.36 17.49
C SER A 66 24.62 3.23 15.96
N ALA A 67 23.55 2.85 15.30
CA ALA A 67 23.49 2.66 13.85
C ALA A 67 22.95 3.88 13.07
N ILE A 68 22.52 4.94 13.76
CA ILE A 68 21.93 6.14 13.16
C ILE A 68 22.65 7.37 13.71
N GLN A 69 23.13 8.25 12.81
CA GLN A 69 23.96 9.39 13.19
C GLN A 69 23.18 10.58 13.76
N HIS A 70 21.84 10.53 13.75
CA HIS A 70 20.93 11.59 14.18
C HIS A 70 20.03 11.16 15.32
N ASP A 71 19.19 12.07 15.80
CA ASP A 71 18.17 11.81 16.81
C ASP A 71 17.25 10.66 16.37
N ALA A 72 16.92 9.77 17.29
CA ALA A 72 16.08 8.61 17.03
C ALA A 72 14.66 8.99 16.54
N ILE A 73 14.16 10.19 16.91
CA ILE A 73 12.89 10.75 16.46
C ILE A 73 13.16 12.05 15.71
N ARG A 74 12.75 12.08 14.46
CA ARG A 74 12.81 13.26 13.60
C ARG A 74 11.41 13.73 13.23
N VAL A 75 11.11 15.01 13.43
CA VAL A 75 9.83 15.62 13.01
C VAL A 75 10.06 16.44 11.73
N ILE A 76 9.14 16.31 10.80
CA ILE A 76 9.09 17.08 9.56
C ILE A 76 7.73 17.76 9.48
N HIS A 77 7.68 19.08 9.60
CA HIS A 77 6.49 19.87 9.35
C HIS A 77 6.48 20.34 7.90
N LYS A 78 5.36 20.14 7.21
CA LYS A 78 5.20 20.58 5.83
C LYS A 78 3.78 21.11 5.56
N PRO A 79 3.60 21.99 4.56
CA PRO A 79 2.27 22.31 4.08
C PRO A 79 1.51 21.06 3.65
N ASN A 80 0.19 21.02 3.89
CA ASN A 80 -0.62 19.86 3.51
C ASN A 80 -0.51 19.55 2.02
N GLY A 81 -0.03 18.36 1.72
CA GLY A 81 0.12 17.81 0.37
C GLY A 81 -0.56 16.45 0.20
N GLY A 82 -1.17 15.94 1.28
CA GLY A 82 -1.84 14.64 1.34
C GLY A 82 -0.90 13.48 1.67
N LEU A 83 -1.50 12.32 1.95
CA LEU A 83 -0.85 11.12 2.46
C LEU A 83 0.38 10.70 1.63
N SER A 84 0.26 10.69 0.29
CA SER A 84 1.38 10.38 -0.62
C SER A 84 2.57 11.31 -0.44
N SER A 85 2.29 12.61 -0.32
CA SER A 85 3.32 13.64 -0.16
C SER A 85 4.04 13.50 1.19
N ALA A 86 3.30 13.18 2.26
CA ALA A 86 3.88 12.92 3.57
C ALA A 86 4.75 11.65 3.57
N ARG A 87 4.27 10.55 2.98
CA ARG A 87 5.06 9.31 2.87
C ARG A 87 6.32 9.51 2.01
N ASN A 88 6.24 10.27 0.91
CA ASN A 88 7.38 10.59 0.08
C ASN A 88 8.43 11.42 0.83
N ALA A 89 8.01 12.45 1.59
CA ALA A 89 8.91 13.26 2.42
C ALA A 89 9.64 12.40 3.47
N GLY A 90 8.91 11.49 4.12
CA GLY A 90 9.51 10.55 5.05
C GLY A 90 10.47 9.55 4.39
N LEU A 91 10.14 9.05 3.19
CA LEU A 91 11.02 8.16 2.42
C LEU A 91 12.32 8.87 1.98
N GLU A 92 12.25 10.14 1.62
CA GLU A 92 13.44 10.94 1.32
C GLU A 92 14.35 11.11 2.53
N ALA A 93 13.75 11.30 3.72
CA ALA A 93 14.45 11.48 4.98
C ALA A 93 14.92 10.15 5.62
N ALA A 94 14.50 9.00 5.09
CA ALA A 94 14.85 7.68 5.62
C ALA A 94 16.33 7.37 5.40
N GLU A 95 17.04 7.05 6.48
CA GLU A 95 18.47 6.70 6.48
C GLU A 95 18.70 5.21 6.76
N GLY A 96 17.67 4.51 7.25
CA GLY A 96 17.74 3.09 7.56
C GLY A 96 17.96 2.22 6.31
N GLU A 97 18.63 1.10 6.49
CA GLU A 97 18.76 0.09 5.44
C GLU A 97 17.41 -0.46 5.00
N TYR A 98 16.47 -0.50 5.93
CA TYR A 98 15.08 -0.81 5.67
C TYR A 98 14.19 0.39 5.99
N VAL A 99 13.03 0.43 5.37
CA VAL A 99 12.00 1.45 5.64
C VAL A 99 10.64 0.76 5.75
N MET A 100 9.81 1.27 6.66
CA MET A 100 8.40 0.92 6.75
C MET A 100 7.53 2.18 6.84
N PHE A 101 6.26 2.03 6.48
CA PHE A 101 5.25 3.07 6.66
C PHE A 101 4.26 2.59 7.74
N LEU A 102 4.02 3.44 8.73
CA LEU A 102 3.07 3.19 9.81
C LEU A 102 2.05 4.32 9.82
N ASP A 103 0.78 4.03 9.57
CA ASP A 103 -0.26 5.04 9.60
C ASP A 103 -0.48 5.53 11.04
N SER A 104 -0.69 6.84 11.22
CA SER A 104 -0.72 7.49 12.54
C SER A 104 -1.90 7.11 13.42
N ASP A 105 -2.90 6.41 12.88
CA ASP A 105 -4.03 5.83 13.61
C ASP A 105 -3.85 4.33 13.94
N ASP A 106 -2.75 3.72 13.49
CA ASP A 106 -2.38 2.31 13.71
C ASP A 106 -1.27 2.18 14.77
N PHE A 107 -0.92 0.94 15.13
CA PHE A 107 0.17 0.64 16.05
C PHE A 107 0.78 -0.74 15.81
N LEU A 108 1.95 -1.00 16.42
CA LEU A 108 2.70 -2.24 16.26
C LEU A 108 2.71 -3.07 17.54
N GLU A 109 2.69 -4.40 17.39
CA GLU A 109 3.08 -5.31 18.47
C GLU A 109 4.58 -5.15 18.76
N LYS A 110 4.98 -5.31 20.04
CA LYS A 110 6.32 -5.02 20.54
C LYS A 110 7.47 -5.73 19.84
N ASP A 111 7.22 -6.87 19.21
CA ASP A 111 8.22 -7.72 18.55
C ASP A 111 8.14 -7.65 17.01
N PHE A 112 7.39 -6.67 16.48
CA PHE A 112 7.16 -6.53 15.03
C PHE A 112 8.47 -6.30 14.27
N LEU A 113 9.29 -5.34 14.71
CA LEU A 113 10.55 -5.03 14.04
C LEU A 113 11.55 -6.19 14.15
N GLU A 114 11.68 -6.79 15.31
CA GLU A 114 12.58 -7.93 15.51
C GLU A 114 12.28 -9.08 14.55
N LYS A 115 11.01 -9.47 14.42
CA LYS A 115 10.59 -10.55 13.54
C LYS A 115 10.74 -10.22 12.06
N THR A 116 10.38 -9.00 11.67
CA THR A 116 10.41 -8.60 10.26
C THR A 116 11.84 -8.32 9.78
N ILE A 117 12.66 -7.60 10.56
CA ILE A 117 14.08 -7.37 10.25
C ILE A 117 14.86 -8.67 10.30
N GLY A 118 14.61 -9.52 11.32
CA GLY A 118 15.24 -10.83 11.42
C GLY A 118 15.02 -11.68 10.16
N ALA A 119 13.81 -11.71 9.63
CA ALA A 119 13.50 -12.41 8.38
C ALA A 119 14.18 -11.76 7.17
N ALA A 120 14.14 -10.42 7.07
CA ALA A 120 14.72 -9.69 5.97
C ALA A 120 16.23 -9.90 5.83
N VAL A 121 16.95 -9.87 6.95
CA VAL A 121 18.41 -10.07 7.01
C VAL A 121 18.78 -11.52 6.74
N LYS A 122 18.09 -12.46 7.40
CA LYS A 122 18.36 -13.90 7.26
C LYS A 122 18.33 -14.37 5.81
N ASP A 123 17.35 -13.90 5.06
CA ASP A 123 17.10 -14.36 3.69
C ASP A 123 17.47 -13.32 2.63
N ASN A 124 18.13 -12.23 3.01
CA ASN A 124 18.55 -11.13 2.14
C ASN A 124 17.40 -10.58 1.25
N LEU A 125 16.29 -10.25 1.90
CA LEU A 125 15.05 -9.89 1.22
C LEU A 125 15.00 -8.38 0.87
N ASP A 126 14.28 -8.05 -0.20
CA ASP A 126 13.91 -6.68 -0.54
C ASP A 126 12.63 -6.25 0.19
N MET A 127 11.79 -7.23 0.55
CA MET A 127 10.50 -6.95 1.17
C MET A 127 10.08 -8.09 2.10
N VAL A 128 9.64 -7.74 3.29
CA VAL A 128 8.91 -8.66 4.18
C VAL A 128 7.50 -8.13 4.35
N VAL A 129 6.53 -9.02 4.29
CA VAL A 129 5.09 -8.74 4.41
C VAL A 129 4.54 -9.50 5.60
N THR A 130 3.61 -8.91 6.33
CA THR A 130 2.86 -9.61 7.39
C THR A 130 1.36 -9.47 7.13
N PRO A 131 0.52 -10.41 7.56
CA PRO A 131 -0.90 -10.15 7.71
C PRO A 131 -1.14 -9.03 8.72
N THR A 132 -2.25 -8.30 8.56
CA THR A 132 -2.70 -7.30 9.53
C THR A 132 -3.56 -7.94 10.61
N ARG A 133 -3.46 -7.39 11.82
CA ARG A 133 -4.42 -7.60 12.90
C ARG A 133 -5.42 -6.46 12.89
N ASN A 134 -6.69 -6.77 12.64
CA ASN A 134 -7.74 -5.77 12.72
C ASN A 134 -8.10 -5.50 14.19
N VAL A 135 -8.16 -4.22 14.55
CA VAL A 135 -8.54 -3.78 15.88
C VAL A 135 -9.68 -2.75 15.81
N SER A 136 -10.46 -2.64 16.90
CA SER A 136 -11.51 -1.63 17.01
C SER A 136 -10.93 -0.20 17.08
N SER A 137 -11.79 0.82 17.03
CA SER A 137 -11.39 2.22 17.26
C SER A 137 -10.72 2.44 18.62
N ARG A 138 -10.93 1.53 19.60
CA ARG A 138 -10.29 1.54 20.92
C ARG A 138 -9.01 0.69 20.99
N GLY A 139 -8.62 0.03 19.90
CA GLY A 139 -7.44 -0.85 19.87
C GLY A 139 -7.71 -2.28 20.36
N GLU A 140 -8.97 -2.68 20.55
CA GLU A 140 -9.34 -4.04 20.95
C GLU A 140 -9.26 -4.99 19.76
N PHE A 141 -8.75 -6.20 19.98
CA PHE A 141 -8.63 -7.24 18.95
C PHE A 141 -10.01 -7.58 18.33
N ILE A 142 -10.04 -7.69 17.01
CA ILE A 142 -11.21 -8.15 16.27
C ILE A 142 -10.89 -9.47 15.55
N GLU A 143 -9.87 -9.45 14.67
CA GLU A 143 -9.46 -10.62 13.88
C GLU A 143 -8.06 -10.44 13.32
N ASP A 144 -7.38 -11.53 13.00
CA ASP A 144 -6.19 -11.53 12.15
C ASP A 144 -6.58 -11.86 10.70
N LEU A 145 -6.09 -11.08 9.74
CA LEU A 145 -6.32 -11.41 8.32
C LEU A 145 -5.56 -12.68 7.96
N LYS A 146 -6.20 -13.51 7.13
CA LYS A 146 -5.62 -14.79 6.72
C LYS A 146 -4.47 -14.58 5.73
N ARG A 147 -3.42 -15.37 5.89
CA ARG A 147 -2.26 -15.38 5.01
C ARG A 147 -2.64 -15.58 3.54
N ASP A 148 -3.60 -16.46 3.24
CA ASP A 148 -4.05 -16.81 1.89
C ASP A 148 -4.66 -15.62 1.12
N GLU A 149 -5.00 -14.51 1.80
CA GLU A 149 -5.49 -13.30 1.15
C GLU A 149 -4.38 -12.47 0.49
N TYR A 150 -3.10 -12.78 0.77
CA TYR A 150 -1.97 -11.93 0.38
C TYR A 150 -1.25 -12.37 -0.89
N TRP A 151 -1.36 -13.63 -1.28
CA TRP A 151 -0.61 -14.19 -2.40
C TRP A 151 -1.44 -15.14 -3.27
N ARG A 152 -0.92 -15.42 -4.45
CA ARG A 152 -1.43 -16.41 -5.42
C ARG A 152 -0.27 -17.13 -6.09
N THR A 153 -0.56 -18.34 -6.57
CA THR A 153 0.38 -19.10 -7.41
C THR A 153 -0.01 -18.93 -8.87
N PHE A 154 0.95 -18.53 -9.69
CA PHE A 154 0.85 -18.43 -11.14
C PHE A 154 1.91 -19.35 -11.76
N ASP A 155 1.50 -20.40 -12.46
CA ASP A 155 2.41 -21.40 -13.06
C ASP A 155 3.48 -21.89 -12.07
N GLY A 156 3.09 -22.23 -10.83
CA GLY A 156 3.97 -22.71 -9.78
C GLY A 156 4.82 -21.63 -9.08
N LYS A 157 4.64 -20.35 -9.43
CA LYS A 157 5.33 -19.23 -8.81
C LYS A 157 4.41 -18.42 -7.92
N GLU A 158 4.81 -18.22 -6.68
CA GLU A 158 4.08 -17.36 -5.74
C GLU A 158 4.24 -15.88 -6.10
N GLN A 159 3.15 -15.13 -6.06
CA GLN A 159 3.10 -13.70 -6.31
C GLN A 159 2.22 -13.01 -5.27
N LEU A 160 2.73 -11.91 -4.68
CA LEU A 160 1.92 -11.04 -3.82
C LEU A 160 0.87 -10.30 -4.64
N ILE A 161 -0.36 -10.36 -4.17
CA ILE A 161 -1.53 -9.70 -4.79
C ILE A 161 -2.24 -8.72 -3.87
N ARG A 162 -1.84 -8.64 -2.62
CA ARG A 162 -2.33 -7.63 -1.67
C ARG A 162 -1.55 -6.33 -1.86
N TYR A 163 -2.24 -5.20 -1.74
CA TYR A 163 -1.69 -3.88 -2.05
C TYR A 163 -1.69 -2.92 -0.86
N ASN A 164 -1.64 -3.45 0.36
CA ASN A 164 -1.46 -2.64 1.57
C ASN A 164 0.03 -2.34 1.76
N VAL A 165 0.38 -1.08 1.89
CA VAL A 165 1.78 -0.64 2.06
C VAL A 165 2.27 -0.82 3.49
N THR A 166 1.37 -0.72 4.45
CA THR A 166 1.71 -0.58 5.87
C THR A 166 2.23 -1.86 6.56
N PRO A 167 1.68 -3.07 6.36
CA PRO A 167 2.17 -4.26 7.04
C PRO A 167 3.43 -4.82 6.37
N ARG A 168 4.38 -3.94 6.00
CA ARG A 168 5.58 -4.31 5.24
C ARG A 168 6.79 -3.53 5.69
N ILE A 169 7.95 -4.20 5.58
CA ILE A 169 9.24 -3.51 5.52
C ILE A 169 9.85 -3.68 4.12
N TYR A 170 10.56 -2.68 3.68
CA TYR A 170 11.20 -2.64 2.36
C TYR A 170 12.69 -2.33 2.55
N ARG A 171 13.55 -2.95 1.74
CA ARG A 171 14.94 -2.48 1.62
C ARG A 171 14.93 -1.10 0.99
N THR A 172 15.51 -0.12 1.64
CA THR A 172 15.49 1.28 1.20
C THR A 172 16.16 1.44 -0.17
N GLU A 173 17.28 0.76 -0.40
CA GLU A 173 17.98 0.74 -1.68
C GLU A 173 17.09 0.20 -2.82
N PHE A 174 16.35 -0.90 -2.57
CA PHE A 174 15.41 -1.44 -3.55
C PHE A 174 14.37 -0.40 -4.00
N LEU A 175 13.82 0.38 -3.08
CA LEU A 175 12.86 1.44 -3.42
C LEU A 175 13.53 2.54 -4.25
N ARG A 176 14.73 2.97 -3.86
CA ARG A 176 15.49 4.06 -4.51
C ARG A 176 15.95 3.68 -5.92
N GLU A 177 16.56 2.51 -6.10
CA GLU A 177 17.04 2.02 -7.41
C GLU A 177 15.90 1.82 -8.40
N ASN A 178 14.72 1.48 -7.91
CA ASN A 178 13.54 1.32 -8.73
C ASN A 178 12.73 2.62 -8.91
N GLY A 179 13.11 3.71 -8.24
CA GLY A 179 12.39 4.97 -8.31
C GLY A 179 10.96 4.87 -7.77
N LEU A 180 10.74 3.98 -6.79
CA LEU A 180 9.41 3.75 -6.21
C LEU A 180 9.02 4.91 -5.30
N ARG A 181 7.93 5.60 -5.65
CA ARG A 181 7.34 6.71 -4.92
C ARG A 181 5.81 6.62 -4.94
N PHE A 182 5.17 7.25 -3.97
CA PHE A 182 3.72 7.37 -3.95
C PHE A 182 3.24 8.43 -4.94
N SER A 183 2.16 8.13 -5.68
CA SER A 183 1.55 9.09 -6.60
C SER A 183 0.77 10.15 -5.82
N GLU A 184 1.21 11.41 -5.90
CA GLU A 184 0.60 12.52 -5.16
C GLU A 184 -0.69 13.02 -5.81
N GLY A 185 -1.66 13.45 -4.99
CA GLY A 185 -2.93 14.00 -5.43
C GLY A 185 -3.97 12.98 -5.87
N GLU A 186 -3.61 11.71 -5.97
CA GLU A 186 -4.48 10.59 -6.33
C GLU A 186 -4.82 9.72 -5.12
N LEU A 187 -5.87 8.93 -5.21
CA LEU A 187 -6.24 7.92 -4.22
C LEU A 187 -5.71 6.55 -4.63
N MET A 188 -5.73 5.58 -3.68
CA MET A 188 -5.19 4.24 -3.92
C MET A 188 -3.69 4.27 -4.25
N GLU A 189 -2.99 5.22 -3.68
CA GLU A 189 -1.54 5.40 -3.81
C GLU A 189 -0.77 4.16 -3.34
N ASP A 190 -1.28 3.49 -2.30
CA ASP A 190 -0.78 2.23 -1.77
C ASP A 190 -0.93 1.08 -2.78
N VAL A 191 -2.08 1.00 -3.45
CA VAL A 191 -2.34 -0.02 -4.49
C VAL A 191 -1.36 0.10 -5.63
N VAL A 192 -1.13 1.33 -6.10
CA VAL A 192 -0.22 1.63 -7.22
C VAL A 192 1.23 1.36 -6.83
N PHE A 193 1.64 1.83 -5.66
CA PHE A 193 2.99 1.60 -5.12
C PHE A 193 3.27 0.10 -4.94
N CYS A 194 2.33 -0.62 -4.30
CA CYS A 194 2.48 -2.06 -4.06
C CYS A 194 2.41 -2.88 -5.35
N LEU A 195 1.63 -2.48 -6.36
CA LEU A 195 1.65 -3.14 -7.67
C LEU A 195 3.08 -3.12 -8.23
N ALA A 196 3.72 -1.96 -8.27
CA ALA A 196 5.09 -1.86 -8.78
C ALA A 196 6.08 -2.63 -7.89
N ALA A 197 6.04 -2.46 -6.57
CA ALA A 197 6.93 -3.16 -5.65
C ALA A 197 6.81 -4.69 -5.76
N ASN A 198 5.59 -5.22 -5.77
CA ASN A 198 5.33 -6.65 -5.90
C ASN A 198 5.83 -7.24 -7.23
N MET A 199 5.80 -6.45 -8.30
CA MET A 199 6.24 -6.90 -9.62
C MET A 199 7.75 -6.76 -9.85
N LEU A 200 8.44 -5.90 -9.10
CA LEU A 200 9.87 -5.60 -9.30
C LEU A 200 10.80 -6.47 -8.46
N THR A 201 10.33 -7.12 -7.41
CA THR A 201 11.16 -8.04 -6.62
C THR A 201 10.65 -9.48 -6.58
N HIS A 202 11.60 -10.42 -6.47
CA HIS A 202 11.35 -11.82 -6.15
C HIS A 202 11.87 -12.15 -4.73
N ARG A 203 12.64 -11.24 -4.14
CA ARG A 203 13.21 -11.40 -2.81
C ARG A 203 12.23 -10.88 -1.77
N TRP A 204 11.11 -11.60 -1.61
CA TRP A 204 10.10 -11.27 -0.61
C TRP A 204 9.69 -12.49 0.20
N ARG A 205 9.18 -12.25 1.39
CA ARG A 205 8.59 -13.27 2.26
C ARG A 205 7.31 -12.76 2.91
N LEU A 206 6.30 -13.60 2.96
CA LEU A 206 5.12 -13.40 3.77
C LEU A 206 5.28 -14.20 5.07
N LEU A 207 5.36 -13.50 6.20
CA LEU A 207 5.44 -14.14 7.51
C LEU A 207 4.07 -14.62 7.98
N ASP A 208 4.06 -15.67 8.76
CA ASP A 208 2.86 -16.13 9.48
C ASP A 208 2.82 -15.44 10.87
N TYR A 209 2.66 -14.11 10.83
CA TYR A 209 2.70 -13.26 12.02
C TYR A 209 1.95 -11.96 11.79
N SER A 210 0.93 -11.66 12.59
CA SER A 210 0.09 -10.48 12.51
C SER A 210 0.43 -9.48 13.62
N GLY A 211 1.52 -8.71 13.44
CA GLY A 211 1.97 -7.74 14.42
C GLY A 211 1.74 -6.28 14.04
N TYR A 212 1.15 -6.01 12.86
CA TYR A 212 0.67 -4.69 12.48
C TYR A 212 -0.82 -4.58 12.84
N CYS A 213 -1.15 -3.72 13.80
CA CYS A 213 -2.50 -3.52 14.32
C CYS A 213 -3.21 -2.42 13.53
N TYR A 214 -4.05 -2.84 12.56
CA TYR A 214 -4.84 -1.96 11.70
C TYR A 214 -6.16 -1.58 12.39
N ARG A 215 -6.36 -0.28 12.61
CA ARG A 215 -7.54 0.25 13.27
C ARG A 215 -8.69 0.44 12.27
N LEU A 216 -9.81 -0.25 12.53
CA LEU A 216 -11.02 -0.07 11.74
C LEU A 216 -11.69 1.26 12.10
N ASN A 217 -11.49 2.26 11.24
CA ASN A 217 -12.10 3.58 11.38
C ASN A 217 -13.19 3.77 10.31
N PRO A 218 -14.50 3.74 10.69
CA PRO A 218 -15.60 3.93 9.73
C PRO A 218 -15.62 5.33 9.08
N GLU A 219 -14.97 6.32 9.70
CA GLU A 219 -14.88 7.70 9.20
C GLU A 219 -13.61 7.94 8.36
N GLY A 220 -12.78 6.92 8.22
CA GLY A 220 -11.56 6.98 7.40
C GLY A 220 -11.83 7.19 5.91
N ILE A 221 -10.76 7.42 5.17
CA ILE A 221 -10.78 7.74 3.73
C ILE A 221 -11.61 6.72 2.93
N VAL A 222 -11.41 5.42 3.16
CA VAL A 222 -12.13 4.33 2.46
C VAL A 222 -13.63 4.36 2.76
N GLY A 223 -14.01 4.67 4.00
CA GLY A 223 -15.41 4.78 4.42
C GLY A 223 -16.15 5.91 3.70
N SER A 224 -15.49 7.04 3.46
CA SER A 224 -16.07 8.20 2.78
C SER A 224 -16.41 7.91 1.32
N PHE A 225 -15.54 7.19 0.59
CA PHE A 225 -15.79 6.87 -0.83
C PHE A 225 -16.89 5.84 -1.05
N LYS A 226 -17.08 4.92 -0.11
CA LYS A 226 -18.24 4.00 -0.16
C LYS A 226 -19.57 4.73 -0.07
N LYS A 227 -19.59 5.93 0.55
CA LYS A 227 -20.80 6.76 0.71
C LYS A 227 -21.09 7.65 -0.50
N SER A 228 -20.08 8.25 -1.13
CA SER A 228 -20.21 9.32 -2.13
C SER A 228 -19.62 9.03 -3.51
N GLY A 229 -18.93 7.88 -3.68
CA GLY A 229 -18.14 7.60 -4.89
C GLY A 229 -16.81 8.35 -4.90
N ILE A 230 -15.94 8.00 -5.85
CA ILE A 230 -14.63 8.64 -6.02
C ILE A 230 -14.74 9.82 -7.00
N PRO A 231 -14.19 11.01 -6.67
CA PRO A 231 -14.08 12.11 -7.61
C PRO A 231 -13.09 11.80 -8.74
N ASP A 232 -13.38 12.26 -9.96
CA ASP A 232 -12.59 11.98 -11.17
C ASP A 232 -11.10 12.36 -11.01
N ASN A 233 -10.83 13.51 -10.46
CA ASN A 233 -9.46 14.01 -10.23
C ASN A 233 -8.70 13.27 -9.13
N ARG A 234 -9.34 12.33 -8.44
CA ARG A 234 -8.71 11.52 -7.38
C ARG A 234 -8.47 10.08 -7.81
N ILE A 235 -8.95 9.66 -8.97
CA ILE A 235 -8.68 8.33 -9.53
C ILE A 235 -7.20 8.23 -9.94
N PRO A 236 -6.50 7.12 -9.67
CA PRO A 236 -5.05 6.98 -9.87
C PRO A 236 -4.69 6.77 -11.35
N TYR A 237 -5.14 7.67 -12.22
CA TYR A 237 -4.89 7.57 -13.67
C TYR A 237 -3.42 7.63 -14.01
N ARG A 238 -2.71 8.61 -13.45
CA ARG A 238 -1.28 8.82 -13.66
C ARG A 238 -0.48 7.73 -12.98
N GLY A 239 -0.70 7.52 -11.70
CA GLY A 239 0.07 6.57 -10.90
C GLY A 239 -0.02 5.15 -11.44
N LEU A 240 -1.22 4.67 -11.83
CA LEU A 240 -1.38 3.33 -12.38
C LEU A 240 -0.65 3.18 -13.73
N ARG A 241 -0.71 4.20 -14.60
CA ARG A 241 0.04 4.20 -15.87
C ARG A 241 1.55 4.19 -15.64
N GLU A 242 2.04 5.01 -14.70
CA GLU A 242 3.45 5.08 -14.34
C GLU A 242 3.96 3.77 -13.75
N ALA A 243 3.19 3.13 -12.86
CA ALA A 243 3.52 1.83 -12.29
C ALA A 243 3.64 0.74 -13.37
N VAL A 244 2.65 0.64 -14.27
CA VAL A 244 2.68 -0.31 -15.39
C VAL A 244 3.88 -0.05 -16.30
N ARG A 245 4.12 1.21 -16.67
CA ARG A 245 5.27 1.61 -17.50
C ARG A 245 6.60 1.27 -16.84
N LEU A 246 6.74 1.56 -15.55
CA LEU A 246 7.96 1.28 -14.77
C LEU A 246 8.26 -0.23 -14.76
N VAL A 247 7.26 -1.04 -14.43
CA VAL A 247 7.43 -2.49 -14.36
C VAL A 247 7.78 -3.06 -15.73
N LYS A 248 7.07 -2.67 -16.79
CA LYS A 248 7.38 -3.13 -18.17
C LYS A 248 8.77 -2.69 -18.64
N GLY A 249 9.20 -1.49 -18.27
CA GLY A 249 10.53 -0.97 -18.65
C GLY A 249 11.69 -1.69 -17.97
N LYS A 250 11.49 -2.19 -16.74
CA LYS A 250 12.54 -2.86 -15.97
C LYS A 250 12.53 -4.39 -16.08
N ASN A 251 11.39 -5.00 -16.40
CA ASN A 251 11.20 -6.44 -16.37
C ASN A 251 11.24 -7.08 -17.78
N GLY A 252 12.25 -6.83 -18.57
CA GLY A 252 12.39 -7.39 -19.93
C GLY A 252 12.21 -8.90 -20.10
N ARG A 253 11.81 -9.66 -19.06
CA ARG A 253 11.59 -11.12 -19.09
C ARG A 253 10.57 -11.64 -18.07
N ARG A 254 9.90 -10.82 -17.30
CA ARG A 254 8.83 -11.31 -16.42
C ARG A 254 7.57 -11.53 -17.22
N ASP A 255 6.81 -12.54 -16.85
CA ASP A 255 5.53 -12.84 -17.47
C ASP A 255 4.60 -11.62 -17.34
N ASP A 256 4.52 -10.84 -18.43
CA ASP A 256 3.63 -9.68 -18.55
C ASP A 256 2.18 -10.03 -18.20
N ARG A 257 1.81 -11.33 -18.27
CA ARG A 257 0.47 -11.83 -17.96
C ARG A 257 0.09 -11.67 -16.48
N ILE A 258 1.07 -11.75 -15.55
CA ILE A 258 0.80 -11.51 -14.12
C ILE A 258 0.56 -10.03 -13.89
N LEU A 259 1.40 -9.15 -14.46
CA LEU A 259 1.19 -7.70 -14.39
C LEU A 259 -0.15 -7.31 -15.00
N GLU A 260 -0.47 -7.88 -16.17
CA GLU A 260 -1.75 -7.69 -16.86
C GLU A 260 -2.93 -8.13 -15.98
N TYR A 261 -2.85 -9.33 -15.40
CA TYR A 261 -3.87 -9.85 -14.47
C TYR A 261 -4.09 -8.91 -13.28
N CYS A 262 -3.00 -8.49 -12.61
CA CYS A 262 -3.07 -7.58 -11.48
C CYS A 262 -3.65 -6.22 -11.88
N THR A 263 -3.21 -5.66 -13.02
CA THR A 263 -3.68 -4.38 -13.53
C THR A 263 -5.18 -4.42 -13.86
N VAL A 264 -5.64 -5.46 -14.55
CA VAL A 264 -7.07 -5.62 -14.88
C VAL A 264 -7.92 -5.72 -13.63
N ARG A 265 -7.47 -6.46 -12.61
CA ARG A 265 -8.19 -6.55 -11.33
C ARG A 265 -8.30 -5.20 -10.62
N ILE A 266 -7.23 -4.40 -10.65
CA ILE A 266 -7.27 -3.03 -10.11
C ILE A 266 -8.29 -2.18 -10.88
N LEU A 267 -8.26 -2.21 -12.21
CA LEU A 267 -9.22 -1.47 -13.06
C LEU A 267 -10.67 -1.89 -12.78
N VAL A 268 -10.92 -3.19 -12.66
CA VAL A 268 -12.25 -3.74 -12.30
C VAL A 268 -12.69 -3.25 -10.93
N THR A 269 -11.78 -3.24 -9.94
CA THR A 269 -12.08 -2.75 -8.59
C THR A 269 -12.38 -1.25 -8.60
N ILE A 270 -11.57 -0.44 -9.28
CA ILE A 270 -11.85 1.00 -9.39
C ILE A 270 -13.21 1.22 -10.02
N LEU A 271 -13.49 0.58 -11.15
CA LEU A 271 -14.72 0.82 -11.93
C LEU A 271 -15.97 0.34 -11.20
N PHE A 272 -15.96 -0.89 -10.63
CA PHE A 272 -17.17 -1.50 -10.07
C PHE A 272 -17.32 -1.35 -8.56
N VAL A 273 -16.28 -0.95 -7.84
CA VAL A 273 -16.36 -0.72 -6.38
C VAL A 273 -16.27 0.76 -6.06
N PHE A 274 -15.20 1.43 -6.50
CA PHE A 274 -14.95 2.81 -6.10
C PHE A 274 -15.73 3.85 -6.93
N CYS A 275 -16.01 3.58 -8.22
CA CYS A 275 -16.86 4.46 -9.04
C CYS A 275 -18.36 4.31 -8.75
N ARG A 276 -18.77 3.42 -7.84
CA ARG A 276 -20.19 3.39 -7.40
C ARG A 276 -20.55 4.76 -6.81
N LYS A 277 -21.71 5.28 -7.21
CA LYS A 277 -22.21 6.63 -6.86
C LYS A 277 -21.39 7.80 -7.41
N SER A 278 -20.34 7.56 -8.20
CA SER A 278 -19.65 8.62 -8.93
C SER A 278 -20.53 9.18 -10.05
N ASP A 279 -20.25 10.41 -10.49
CA ASP A 279 -21.00 11.01 -11.61
C ASP A 279 -20.72 10.30 -12.95
N ILE A 280 -21.60 10.51 -13.94
CA ILE A 280 -21.50 9.85 -15.27
C ILE A 280 -20.21 10.25 -15.98
N LYS A 281 -19.75 11.48 -15.82
CA LYS A 281 -18.52 11.98 -16.46
C LYS A 281 -17.31 11.20 -15.95
N THR A 282 -17.21 11.02 -14.66
CA THR A 282 -16.17 10.20 -13.99
C THR A 282 -16.19 8.76 -14.50
N VAL A 283 -17.36 8.12 -14.53
CA VAL A 283 -17.50 6.74 -15.03
C VAL A 283 -17.09 6.62 -16.50
N ARG A 284 -17.51 7.55 -17.35
CA ARG A 284 -17.11 7.57 -18.78
C ARG A 284 -15.61 7.78 -18.94
N HIS A 285 -15.01 8.69 -18.16
CA HIS A 285 -13.57 8.94 -18.20
C HIS A 285 -12.80 7.69 -17.76
N MET A 286 -13.22 7.03 -16.67
CA MET A 286 -12.61 5.79 -16.20
C MET A 286 -12.70 4.67 -17.26
N CYS A 287 -13.85 4.50 -17.93
CA CYS A 287 -13.97 3.52 -19.01
C CYS A 287 -13.07 3.85 -20.21
N SER A 288 -12.95 5.14 -20.58
CA SER A 288 -12.04 5.59 -21.64
C SER A 288 -10.57 5.35 -21.29
N TYR A 289 -10.18 5.71 -20.06
CA TYR A 289 -8.84 5.45 -19.55
C TYR A 289 -8.51 3.96 -19.54
N THR A 290 -9.43 3.14 -19.01
CA THR A 290 -9.28 1.67 -18.98
C THR A 290 -9.02 1.13 -20.38
N ARG A 291 -9.79 1.55 -21.37
CA ARG A 291 -9.60 1.13 -22.76
C ARG A 291 -8.22 1.53 -23.29
N LYS A 292 -7.84 2.81 -23.13
CA LYS A 292 -6.53 3.30 -23.58
C LYS A 292 -5.36 2.59 -22.94
N LEU A 293 -5.44 2.35 -21.61
CA LEU A 293 -4.36 1.66 -20.88
C LEU A 293 -4.22 0.22 -21.36
N LEU A 294 -5.33 -0.50 -21.56
CA LEU A 294 -5.30 -1.89 -22.01
C LEU A 294 -4.85 -2.01 -23.47
N GLU A 295 -5.31 -1.13 -24.36
CA GLU A 295 -4.87 -1.10 -25.76
C GLU A 295 -3.38 -0.77 -25.87
N GLU A 296 -2.85 0.12 -25.03
CA GLU A 296 -1.45 0.54 -25.03
C GLU A 296 -0.49 -0.54 -24.48
N TYR A 297 -0.85 -1.17 -23.35
CA TYR A 297 0.07 -2.04 -22.61
C TYR A 297 -0.28 -3.53 -22.69
N PHE A 298 -1.55 -3.87 -22.90
CA PHE A 298 -2.07 -5.25 -22.80
C PHE A 298 -3.14 -5.54 -23.87
N PRO A 299 -2.84 -5.38 -25.17
CA PRO A 299 -3.84 -5.51 -26.24
C PRO A 299 -4.54 -6.88 -26.27
N ASP A 300 -3.84 -7.94 -25.84
CA ASP A 300 -4.33 -9.32 -25.87
C ASP A 300 -4.85 -9.82 -24.50
N PHE A 301 -5.10 -8.92 -23.53
CA PHE A 301 -5.46 -9.31 -22.18
C PHE A 301 -6.66 -10.25 -22.10
N VAL A 302 -7.57 -10.20 -23.05
CA VAL A 302 -8.74 -11.09 -23.10
C VAL A 302 -8.39 -12.58 -23.20
N HIS A 303 -7.19 -12.89 -23.68
CA HIS A 303 -6.65 -14.24 -23.81
C HIS A 303 -5.73 -14.66 -22.66
N ASN A 304 -5.57 -13.82 -21.65
CA ASN A 304 -4.78 -14.15 -20.48
C ASN A 304 -5.37 -15.37 -19.76
N PRO A 305 -4.60 -16.47 -19.59
CA PRO A 305 -5.09 -17.71 -18.99
C PRO A 305 -5.50 -17.55 -17.51
N TYR A 306 -4.93 -16.57 -16.81
CA TYR A 306 -5.22 -16.32 -15.41
C TYR A 306 -6.60 -15.70 -15.15
N PHE A 307 -7.39 -15.41 -16.20
CA PHE A 307 -8.78 -14.97 -16.06
C PHE A 307 -9.80 -16.10 -16.23
N ASP A 308 -9.40 -17.34 -16.08
CA ASP A 308 -10.36 -18.47 -16.14
C ASP A 308 -11.13 -18.58 -14.82
N VAL A 309 -12.46 -18.59 -14.92
CA VAL A 309 -13.39 -18.71 -13.78
C VAL A 309 -13.24 -20.06 -13.05
N ARG A 310 -12.64 -21.07 -13.69
CA ARG A 310 -12.57 -22.45 -13.19
C ARG A 310 -11.26 -22.80 -12.48
N GLY A 311 -10.22 -21.96 -12.59
CA GLY A 311 -8.84 -22.36 -12.29
C GLY A 311 -8.21 -21.75 -11.06
N GLU A 312 -8.83 -20.81 -10.38
CA GLU A 312 -8.18 -20.12 -9.27
C GLU A 312 -8.61 -20.69 -7.92
N GLU A 313 -7.77 -21.53 -7.34
CA GLU A 313 -7.82 -21.84 -5.91
C GLU A 313 -7.65 -20.53 -5.13
N ASN A 314 -8.49 -20.27 -4.14
CA ASN A 314 -8.47 -19.14 -3.21
C ASN A 314 -8.90 -17.75 -3.74
N VAL A 315 -9.45 -17.60 -4.94
CA VAL A 315 -10.13 -16.36 -5.34
C VAL A 315 -11.62 -16.47 -5.04
N PRO A 316 -12.23 -15.49 -4.33
CA PRO A 316 -13.67 -15.47 -4.18
C PRO A 316 -14.36 -15.49 -5.54
N ARG A 317 -15.28 -16.45 -5.75
CA ARG A 317 -15.96 -16.67 -7.04
C ARG A 317 -16.56 -15.41 -7.64
N PHE A 318 -17.03 -14.47 -6.79
CA PHE A 318 -17.58 -13.20 -7.27
C PHE A 318 -16.54 -12.30 -7.94
N GLN A 319 -15.25 -12.35 -7.51
CA GLN A 319 -14.18 -11.56 -8.11
C GLN A 319 -13.80 -12.11 -9.49
N SER A 320 -13.68 -13.44 -9.61
CA SER A 320 -13.42 -14.09 -10.90
C SER A 320 -14.58 -13.83 -11.88
N LEU A 321 -15.83 -13.87 -11.39
CA LEU A 321 -17.01 -13.53 -12.19
C LEU A 321 -17.01 -12.06 -12.64
N ALA A 322 -16.61 -11.13 -11.77
CA ALA A 322 -16.50 -9.71 -12.12
C ALA A 322 -15.48 -9.46 -13.25
N VAL A 323 -14.30 -10.11 -13.18
CA VAL A 323 -13.30 -10.02 -14.23
C VAL A 323 -13.78 -10.68 -15.53
N TRP A 324 -14.44 -11.84 -15.46
CA TRP A 324 -15.04 -12.49 -16.62
C TRP A 324 -16.09 -11.61 -17.30
N LEU A 325 -17.01 -11.04 -16.52
CA LEU A 325 -18.01 -10.09 -17.02
C LEU A 325 -17.36 -8.86 -17.67
N PHE A 326 -16.32 -8.32 -17.01
CA PHE A 326 -15.55 -7.20 -17.56
C PHE A 326 -14.98 -7.54 -18.94
N LYS A 327 -14.39 -8.72 -19.14
CA LYS A 327 -13.86 -9.17 -20.43
C LYS A 327 -14.94 -9.18 -21.52
N ILE A 328 -16.12 -9.74 -21.20
CA ILE A 328 -17.25 -9.75 -22.15
C ILE A 328 -17.68 -8.33 -22.53
N LEU A 329 -17.90 -7.49 -21.53
CA LEU A 329 -18.34 -6.11 -21.71
C LEU A 329 -17.31 -5.29 -22.51
N TYR A 330 -16.02 -5.53 -22.29
CA TYR A 330 -14.94 -4.89 -23.04
C TYR A 330 -14.98 -5.31 -24.52
N ARG A 331 -15.02 -6.62 -24.80
CA ARG A 331 -15.06 -7.17 -26.16
C ARG A 331 -16.29 -6.73 -26.96
N THR A 332 -17.44 -6.69 -26.33
CA THR A 332 -18.72 -6.30 -26.95
C THR A 332 -18.90 -4.79 -27.04
N ARG A 333 -17.95 -3.99 -26.54
CA ARG A 333 -18.02 -2.52 -26.41
C ARG A 333 -19.16 -2.03 -25.51
N LEU A 334 -19.73 -2.89 -24.68
CA LEU A 334 -20.81 -2.58 -23.74
C LEU A 334 -20.32 -2.14 -22.36
N LEU A 335 -18.99 -2.05 -22.12
CA LEU A 335 -18.44 -1.67 -20.83
C LEU A 335 -18.96 -0.34 -20.32
N THR A 336 -18.94 0.70 -21.16
CA THR A 336 -19.37 2.06 -20.75
C THR A 336 -20.86 2.13 -20.42
N PRO A 337 -21.80 1.69 -21.31
CA PRO A 337 -23.22 1.73 -20.97
C PRO A 337 -23.56 0.88 -19.74
N PHE A 338 -22.95 -0.31 -19.59
CA PHE A 338 -23.14 -1.14 -18.41
C PHE A 338 -22.64 -0.46 -17.14
N ALA A 339 -21.42 0.09 -17.15
CA ALA A 339 -20.84 0.76 -15.99
C ALA A 339 -21.68 1.96 -15.53
N ILE A 340 -22.23 2.76 -16.48
CA ILE A 340 -23.10 3.89 -16.14
C ILE A 340 -24.37 3.43 -15.40
N VAL A 341 -24.96 2.32 -15.82
CA VAL A 341 -26.16 1.77 -15.15
C VAL A 341 -25.78 1.18 -13.79
N TYR A 342 -24.74 0.33 -13.77
CA TYR A 342 -24.31 -0.40 -12.57
C TYR A 342 -23.86 0.54 -11.42
N THR A 343 -23.14 1.61 -11.74
CA THR A 343 -22.63 2.53 -10.70
C THR A 343 -23.72 3.40 -10.06
N ARG A 344 -24.95 3.33 -10.58
CA ARG A 344 -26.14 4.02 -10.04
C ARG A 344 -27.08 3.14 -9.23
N LEU A 345 -26.89 1.83 -9.32
CA LEU A 345 -27.56 0.84 -8.47
C LEU A 345 -26.86 0.75 -7.12
#